data_a419ce188b3aba20cb31ba07fd3f2b49
#
_entry.id   a419ce188b3aba20cb31ba07fd3f2b49
#
_cell.length_a   1.000
_cell.length_b   1.000
_cell.length_c   1.000
_cell.angle_alpha   90.00
_cell.angle_beta   90.00
_cell.angle_gamma   90.00
#
_symmetry.space_group_name_H-M   'P 1'
#
loop_
_entity.id
_entity.type
_entity.pdbx_description
1 polymer ?
#
loop_
_entity_poly.entity_id
_entity_poly.type
_entity_poly.pdbx_seq_one_letter_code
_entity_poly.pdbx_strand_id
1 'polypeptide(L)'
;MREACGEAHLKAILATGDLKTLTNVYHASMVAMMAGADFIKTSTGMEAVNATLPVSLVMTRAIRDYLDLTGFKVGFKPAGGLKQAKDALAWLILMKEELGRDWLEPDLFRLGASSLLGDIERQIEHYVTGRYSATNRHAIS
;
A
#
# COMPACT_ATOMS: atom_id res chain seq x y z
N MET A 1 6.46 8.56 19.97
CA MET A 1 6.10 7.29 19.29
C MET A 1 7.29 6.67 18.57
N ARG A 2 8.02 7.40 17.71
CA ARG A 2 9.18 6.85 17.00
C ARG A 2 10.23 6.26 17.98
N GLU A 3 10.64 7.02 18.99
CA GLU A 3 11.59 6.58 20.01
C GLU A 3 11.15 5.31 20.74
N ALA A 4 9.84 5.20 21.05
CA ALA A 4 9.30 4.04 21.74
C ALA A 4 9.25 2.76 20.86
N CYS A 5 9.29 2.92 19.52
CA CYS A 5 9.31 1.79 18.60
C CYS A 5 10.72 1.15 18.49
N GLY A 6 11.79 1.86 18.88
CA GLY A 6 13.15 1.37 18.72
C GLY A 6 13.42 0.95 17.27
N GLU A 7 13.82 -0.30 17.05
CA GLU A 7 14.07 -0.89 15.72
C GLU A 7 12.81 -1.36 14.98
N ALA A 8 11.63 -1.34 15.62
CA ALA A 8 10.39 -1.74 14.98
C ALA A 8 9.90 -0.69 13.96
N HIS A 9 9.38 -1.13 12.83
CA HIS A 9 8.82 -0.25 11.82
C HIS A 9 7.57 0.47 12.30
N LEU A 10 7.56 1.78 12.24
CA LEU A 10 6.41 2.64 12.50
C LEU A 10 5.64 2.88 11.20
N LYS A 11 4.36 2.48 11.17
CA LYS A 11 3.47 2.71 10.03
C LYS A 11 2.37 3.70 10.37
N ALA A 12 2.39 4.87 9.75
CA ALA A 12 1.38 5.89 9.91
C ALA A 12 0.19 5.63 8.98
N ILE A 13 -1.03 5.58 9.52
CA ILE A 13 -2.28 5.49 8.76
C ILE A 13 -2.85 6.90 8.61
N LEU A 14 -3.05 7.36 7.37
CA LEU A 14 -3.41 8.74 7.08
C LEU A 14 -4.92 8.99 7.00
N ALA A 15 -5.76 7.94 6.90
CA ALA A 15 -7.19 8.04 6.67
C ALA A 15 -7.51 8.97 5.49
N THR A 16 -6.92 8.67 4.33
CA THR A 16 -6.87 9.58 3.17
C THR A 16 -8.24 10.04 2.65
N GLY A 17 -9.29 9.24 2.88
CA GLY A 17 -10.67 9.62 2.56
C GLY A 17 -11.16 10.84 3.33
N ASP A 18 -10.68 11.03 4.56
CA ASP A 18 -11.08 12.13 5.44
C ASP A 18 -10.29 13.42 5.16
N LEU A 19 -9.19 13.34 4.43
CA LEU A 19 -8.34 14.49 4.09
C LEU A 19 -8.93 15.38 2.99
N LYS A 20 -9.97 14.92 2.28
CA LYS A 20 -10.79 15.64 1.31
C LYS A 20 -10.09 16.09 0.03
N THR A 21 -8.82 16.48 0.07
CA THR A 21 -8.08 16.98 -1.10
C THR A 21 -6.75 16.26 -1.27
N LEU A 22 -6.28 16.14 -2.52
CA LEU A 22 -4.99 15.55 -2.83
C LEU A 22 -3.83 16.36 -2.23
N THR A 23 -3.98 17.68 -2.11
CA THR A 23 -3.01 18.55 -1.44
C THR A 23 -2.85 18.17 0.03
N ASN A 24 -3.96 17.94 0.74
CA ASN A 24 -3.92 17.51 2.14
C ASN A 24 -3.29 16.11 2.28
N VAL A 25 -3.55 15.20 1.33
CA VAL A 25 -2.92 13.88 1.29
C VAL A 25 -1.40 14.02 1.14
N TYR A 26 -0.92 14.88 0.26
CA TYR A 26 0.50 15.15 0.11
C TYR A 26 1.12 15.70 1.41
N HIS A 27 0.52 16.73 1.98
CA HIS A 27 1.02 17.34 3.23
C HIS A 27 1.01 16.34 4.39
N ALA A 28 -0.06 15.57 4.56
CA ALA A 28 -0.13 14.54 5.60
C ALA A 28 0.94 13.45 5.41
N SER A 29 1.21 13.06 4.16
CA SER A 29 2.27 12.12 3.83
C SER A 29 3.64 12.65 4.24
N MET A 30 3.96 13.90 3.86
CA MET A 30 5.22 14.55 4.21
C MET A 30 5.39 14.67 5.73
N VAL A 31 4.36 15.15 6.44
CA VAL A 31 4.40 15.30 7.91
C VAL A 31 4.62 13.95 8.60
N ALA A 32 3.94 12.88 8.14
CA ALA A 32 4.12 11.55 8.71
C ALA A 32 5.56 11.02 8.53
N MET A 33 6.14 11.22 7.35
CA MET A 33 7.52 10.81 7.06
C MET A 33 8.53 11.65 7.86
N MET A 34 8.34 12.96 7.95
CA MET A 34 9.17 13.85 8.77
C MET A 34 9.08 13.51 10.27
N ALA A 35 7.95 12.98 10.74
CA ALA A 35 7.78 12.47 12.09
C ALA A 35 8.42 11.08 12.33
N GLY A 36 9.08 10.51 11.33
CA GLY A 36 9.83 9.25 11.42
C GLY A 36 9.00 8.00 11.14
N ALA A 37 7.96 8.10 10.32
CA ALA A 37 7.25 6.91 9.84
C ALA A 37 8.10 6.15 8.80
N ASP A 38 8.28 4.84 9.01
CA ASP A 38 8.95 3.96 8.05
C ASP A 38 8.01 3.54 6.91
N PHE A 39 6.70 3.61 7.14
CA PHE A 39 5.65 3.37 6.17
C PHE A 39 4.54 4.41 6.30
N ILE A 40 3.98 4.81 5.16
CA ILE A 40 2.69 5.50 5.12
C ILE A 40 1.62 4.58 4.51
N LYS A 41 0.44 4.56 5.12
CA LYS A 41 -0.70 3.73 4.73
C LYS A 41 -1.91 4.61 4.43
N THR A 42 -2.67 4.29 3.39
CA THR A 42 -3.83 5.10 2.98
C THR A 42 -4.91 5.16 4.06
N SER A 43 -5.41 3.99 4.49
CA SER A 43 -6.62 3.88 5.33
C SER A 43 -6.65 2.58 6.12
N THR A 44 -7.62 2.43 7.02
CA THR A 44 -7.85 1.20 7.78
C THR A 44 -8.66 0.16 7.00
N GLY A 45 -9.42 0.60 5.99
CA GLY A 45 -10.41 -0.19 5.27
C GLY A 45 -11.84 0.04 5.77
N MET A 46 -12.02 0.85 6.82
CA MET A 46 -13.31 1.15 7.44
C MET A 46 -13.88 2.52 7.04
N GLU A 47 -13.07 3.35 6.38
CA GLU A 47 -13.46 4.66 5.90
C GLU A 47 -14.41 4.55 4.69
N ALA A 48 -15.23 5.58 4.46
CA ALA A 48 -16.15 5.64 3.32
C ALA A 48 -15.38 5.59 1.97
N VAL A 49 -14.20 6.20 1.92
CA VAL A 49 -13.27 6.16 0.78
C VAL A 49 -11.92 5.66 1.27
N ASN A 50 -11.48 4.53 0.72
CA ASN A 50 -10.21 3.90 1.06
C ASN A 50 -9.13 4.16 -0.02
N ALA A 51 -8.29 3.16 -0.29
CA ALA A 51 -7.23 3.31 -1.29
C ALA A 51 -7.82 3.56 -2.69
N THR A 52 -7.35 4.61 -3.34
CA THR A 52 -7.60 4.88 -4.77
C THR A 52 -6.28 5.16 -5.48
N LEU A 53 -6.22 4.92 -6.79
CA LEU A 53 -5.00 5.18 -7.56
C LEU A 53 -4.59 6.66 -7.54
N PRO A 54 -5.49 7.66 -7.66
CA PRO A 54 -5.11 9.07 -7.55
C PRO A 54 -4.48 9.44 -6.20
N VAL A 55 -5.05 8.97 -5.10
CA VAL A 55 -4.49 9.16 -3.75
C VAL A 55 -3.14 8.48 -3.63
N SER A 56 -3.03 7.23 -4.10
CA SER A 56 -1.78 6.46 -4.08
C SER A 56 -0.68 7.12 -4.90
N LEU A 57 -1.02 7.69 -6.07
CA LEU A 57 -0.09 8.46 -6.90
C LEU A 57 0.49 9.67 -6.14
N VAL A 58 -0.36 10.41 -5.43
CA VAL A 58 0.11 11.55 -4.64
C VAL A 58 1.00 11.10 -3.48
N MET A 59 0.66 10.01 -2.80
CA MET A 59 1.46 9.48 -1.70
C MET A 59 2.82 8.95 -2.19
N THR A 60 2.87 8.25 -3.32
CA THR A 60 4.14 7.76 -3.90
C THR A 60 5.02 8.90 -4.37
N ARG A 61 4.45 9.98 -4.91
CA ARG A 61 5.20 11.20 -5.24
C ARG A 61 5.74 11.90 -4.00
N ALA A 62 4.97 11.98 -2.92
CA ALA A 62 5.47 12.49 -1.65
C ALA A 62 6.64 11.65 -1.11
N ILE A 63 6.60 10.31 -1.26
CA ILE A 63 7.71 9.42 -0.90
C ILE A 63 8.95 9.73 -1.75
N ARG A 64 8.80 9.93 -3.05
CA ARG A 64 9.90 10.29 -3.94
C ARG A 64 10.52 11.63 -3.56
N ASP A 65 9.68 12.65 -3.38
CA ASP A 65 10.14 13.98 -2.98
C ASP A 65 10.86 13.93 -1.62
N TYR A 66 10.36 13.13 -0.67
CA TYR A 66 11.00 12.94 0.62
C TYR A 66 12.36 12.22 0.50
N LEU A 67 12.45 11.20 -0.35
CA LEU A 67 13.72 10.52 -0.65
C LEU A 67 14.74 11.50 -1.25
N ASP A 68 14.31 12.30 -2.24
CA ASP A 68 15.18 13.28 -2.91
C ASP A 68 15.72 14.34 -1.93
N LEU A 69 14.90 14.72 -0.94
CA LEU A 69 15.27 15.71 0.07
C LEU A 69 16.15 15.15 1.20
N THR A 70 15.96 13.89 1.58
CA THR A 70 16.52 13.35 2.84
C THR A 70 17.43 12.14 2.64
N GLY A 71 17.33 11.45 1.50
CA GLY A 71 17.98 10.17 1.27
C GLY A 71 17.31 8.96 1.95
N PHE A 72 16.21 9.16 2.70
CA PHE A 72 15.51 8.07 3.40
C PHE A 72 14.42 7.45 2.55
N LYS A 73 14.45 6.11 2.42
CA LYS A 73 13.40 5.33 1.78
C LYS A 73 12.26 5.08 2.75
N VAL A 74 11.04 5.45 2.38
CA VAL A 74 9.82 5.18 3.15
C VAL A 74 8.91 4.25 2.36
N GLY A 75 8.35 3.24 3.02
CA GLY A 75 7.48 2.26 2.41
C GLY A 75 6.04 2.77 2.22
N PHE A 76 5.32 2.15 1.29
CA PHE A 76 3.93 2.44 1.00
C PHE A 76 3.01 1.23 1.21
N LYS A 77 1.84 1.46 1.82
CA LYS A 77 0.81 0.43 1.98
C LYS A 77 -0.57 0.95 1.59
N PRO A 78 -1.03 0.77 0.34
CA PRO A 78 -2.44 0.97 0.02
C PRO A 78 -3.30 -0.07 0.75
N ALA A 79 -4.44 0.33 1.27
CA ALA A 79 -5.35 -0.56 2.00
C ALA A 79 -6.81 -0.17 1.82
N GLY A 80 -7.67 -1.19 1.77
CA GLY A 80 -9.11 -1.06 1.59
C GLY A 80 -9.54 -1.04 0.12
N GLY A 81 -10.47 -1.92 -0.22
CA GLY A 81 -11.02 -2.04 -1.57
C GLY A 81 -10.27 -2.97 -2.52
N LEU A 82 -9.10 -3.48 -2.13
CA LEU A 82 -8.33 -4.44 -2.94
C LEU A 82 -8.86 -5.86 -2.70
N LYS A 83 -9.54 -6.43 -3.68
CA LYS A 83 -10.20 -7.75 -3.54
C LYS A 83 -9.69 -8.79 -4.53
N GLN A 84 -9.20 -8.38 -5.68
CA GLN A 84 -8.82 -9.27 -6.77
C GLN A 84 -7.34 -9.09 -7.14
N ALA A 85 -6.70 -10.15 -7.59
CA ALA A 85 -5.30 -10.14 -8.03
C ALA A 85 -5.05 -9.06 -9.10
N LYS A 86 -5.98 -8.87 -10.05
CA LYS A 86 -5.88 -7.81 -11.06
C LYS A 86 -5.84 -6.39 -10.46
N ASP A 87 -6.53 -6.18 -9.32
CA ASP A 87 -6.50 -4.87 -8.65
C ASP A 87 -5.08 -4.61 -8.13
N ALA A 88 -4.46 -5.63 -7.52
CA ALA A 88 -3.09 -5.54 -7.02
C ALA A 88 -2.08 -5.16 -8.09
N LEU A 89 -2.26 -5.62 -9.33
CA LEU A 89 -1.37 -5.27 -10.46
C LEU A 89 -1.33 -3.76 -10.72
N ALA A 90 -2.45 -3.06 -10.57
CA ALA A 90 -2.48 -1.61 -10.78
C ALA A 90 -1.57 -0.87 -9.78
N TRP A 91 -1.53 -1.31 -8.53
CA TRP A 91 -0.62 -0.75 -7.52
C TRP A 91 0.83 -1.18 -7.71
N LEU A 92 1.09 -2.41 -8.16
CA LEU A 92 2.44 -2.84 -8.53
C LEU A 92 3.00 -1.99 -9.69
N ILE A 93 2.17 -1.73 -10.70
CA ILE A 93 2.54 -0.87 -11.83
C ILE A 93 2.81 0.55 -11.32
N LEU A 94 1.91 1.13 -10.51
CA LEU A 94 2.08 2.46 -9.94
C LEU A 94 3.41 2.58 -9.17
N MET A 95 3.69 1.62 -8.29
CA MET A 95 4.94 1.62 -7.52
C MET A 95 6.18 1.56 -8.41
N LYS A 96 6.14 0.67 -9.41
CA LYS A 96 7.25 0.51 -10.35
C LYS A 96 7.51 1.78 -11.16
N GLU A 97 6.45 2.43 -11.65
CA GLU A 97 6.56 3.61 -12.51
C GLU A 97 6.96 4.88 -11.72
N GLU A 98 6.46 5.05 -10.49
CA GLU A 98 6.75 6.25 -9.69
C GLU A 98 8.01 6.14 -8.83
N LEU A 99 8.35 4.95 -8.33
CA LEU A 99 9.44 4.75 -7.36
C LEU A 99 10.52 3.75 -7.82
N GLY A 100 10.25 3.02 -8.90
CA GLY A 100 11.19 2.04 -9.43
C GLY A 100 11.05 0.64 -8.82
N ARG A 101 11.83 -0.30 -9.38
CA ARG A 101 11.78 -1.72 -8.98
C ARG A 101 12.20 -1.98 -7.55
N ASP A 102 13.08 -1.16 -7.01
CA ASP A 102 13.58 -1.27 -5.64
C ASP A 102 12.47 -1.19 -4.58
N TRP A 103 11.33 -0.58 -4.92
CA TRP A 103 10.17 -0.52 -4.03
C TRP A 103 9.25 -1.74 -4.11
N LEU A 104 9.48 -2.69 -5.02
CA LEU A 104 8.65 -3.91 -5.12
C LEU A 104 9.08 -5.02 -4.14
N GLU A 105 9.66 -4.65 -3.02
CA GLU A 105 10.11 -5.53 -1.95
C GLU A 105 9.22 -5.40 -0.70
N PRO A 106 9.05 -6.46 0.11
CA PRO A 106 8.17 -6.44 1.29
C PRO A 106 8.53 -5.38 2.33
N ASP A 107 9.77 -4.92 2.34
CA ASP A 107 10.25 -3.87 3.25
C ASP A 107 9.84 -2.46 2.82
N LEU A 108 9.39 -2.28 1.58
CA LEU A 108 9.01 -0.98 1.01
C LEU A 108 7.60 -0.95 0.42
N PHE A 109 7.01 -2.13 0.10
CA PHE A 109 5.66 -2.18 -0.44
C PHE A 109 4.84 -3.33 0.14
N ARG A 110 3.62 -3.01 0.58
CA ARG A 110 2.67 -3.99 1.09
C ARG A 110 1.26 -3.62 0.68
N LEU A 111 0.42 -4.62 0.42
CA LEU A 111 -1.01 -4.45 0.15
C LEU A 111 -1.82 -4.78 1.41
N GLY A 112 -2.76 -3.91 1.78
CA GLY A 112 -3.67 -4.14 2.90
C GLY A 112 -5.02 -4.64 2.40
N ALA A 113 -5.27 -5.93 2.55
CA ALA A 113 -6.50 -6.58 2.09
C ALA A 113 -6.87 -7.75 2.99
N SER A 114 -8.15 -8.12 3.03
CA SER A 114 -8.65 -9.28 3.76
C SER A 114 -8.82 -10.52 2.87
N SER A 115 -9.28 -10.36 1.62
CA SER A 115 -9.63 -11.47 0.72
C SER A 115 -8.71 -11.62 -0.50
N LEU A 116 -7.79 -10.71 -0.71
CA LEU A 116 -6.91 -10.68 -1.88
C LEU A 116 -6.03 -11.93 -2.00
N LEU A 117 -5.52 -12.45 -0.87
CA LEU A 117 -4.63 -13.62 -0.88
C LEU A 117 -5.32 -14.83 -1.51
N GLY A 118 -6.56 -15.11 -1.09
CA GLY A 118 -7.33 -16.24 -1.65
C GLY A 118 -7.60 -16.09 -3.15
N ASP A 119 -7.78 -14.84 -3.65
CA ASP A 119 -7.91 -14.65 -5.11
C ASP A 119 -6.58 -14.86 -5.83
N ILE A 120 -5.46 -14.40 -5.27
CA ILE A 120 -4.12 -14.65 -5.83
C ILE A 120 -3.83 -16.15 -5.90
N GLU A 121 -4.08 -16.90 -4.83
CA GLU A 121 -3.90 -18.35 -4.79
C GLU A 121 -4.71 -19.06 -5.88
N ARG A 122 -5.97 -18.67 -6.08
CA ARG A 122 -6.84 -19.20 -7.13
C ARG A 122 -6.35 -18.88 -8.54
N GLN A 123 -5.81 -17.67 -8.76
CA GLN A 123 -5.24 -17.29 -10.06
C GLN A 123 -3.96 -18.09 -10.35
N ILE A 124 -3.12 -18.32 -9.35
CA ILE A 124 -1.91 -19.14 -9.49
C ILE A 124 -2.30 -20.60 -9.78
N GLU A 125 -3.27 -21.15 -9.05
CA GLU A 125 -3.76 -22.52 -9.32
C GLU A 125 -4.33 -22.65 -10.73
N HIS A 126 -5.13 -21.69 -11.18
CA HIS A 126 -5.64 -21.67 -12.55
C HIS A 126 -4.49 -21.62 -13.58
N TYR A 127 -3.48 -20.78 -13.34
CA TYR A 127 -2.33 -20.69 -14.24
C TYR A 127 -1.58 -22.04 -14.36
N VAL A 128 -1.38 -22.74 -13.24
CA VAL A 128 -0.63 -24.00 -13.20
C VAL A 128 -1.44 -25.18 -13.73
N THR A 129 -2.76 -25.24 -13.42
CA THR A 129 -3.59 -26.42 -13.68
C THR A 129 -4.55 -26.25 -14.86
N GLY A 130 -4.76 -25.04 -15.35
CA GLY A 130 -5.77 -24.69 -16.34
C GLY A 130 -7.21 -24.72 -15.81
N ARG A 131 -7.41 -24.87 -14.49
CA ARG A 131 -8.74 -24.96 -13.86
C ARG A 131 -8.84 -24.06 -12.65
N TYR A 132 -9.99 -23.40 -12.46
CA TYR A 132 -10.27 -22.68 -11.23
C TYR A 132 -10.63 -23.63 -10.10
N SER A 133 -10.02 -23.44 -8.94
CA SER A 133 -10.34 -24.18 -7.73
C SER A 133 -11.73 -23.81 -7.18
N ALA A 134 -12.34 -24.74 -6.44
CA ALA A 134 -13.54 -24.43 -5.67
C ALA A 134 -13.24 -23.34 -4.61
N THR A 135 -14.25 -22.52 -4.31
CA THR A 135 -14.11 -21.36 -3.40
C THR A 135 -13.64 -21.75 -1.99
N ASN A 136 -13.92 -22.99 -1.56
CA ASN A 136 -13.58 -23.52 -0.23
C ASN A 136 -12.30 -24.36 -0.20
N ARG A 137 -11.53 -24.38 -1.29
CA ARG A 137 -10.31 -25.20 -1.36
C ARG A 137 -9.12 -24.54 -0.66
N HIS A 138 -9.07 -23.21 -0.66
CA HIS A 138 -8.03 -22.44 0.01
C HIS A 138 -8.51 -21.98 1.39
N ALA A 139 -7.57 -21.72 2.27
CA ALA A 139 -7.89 -21.20 3.60
C ALA A 139 -8.75 -19.92 3.49
N ILE A 140 -9.80 -19.85 4.27
CA ILE A 140 -10.64 -18.65 4.38
C ILE A 140 -9.84 -17.63 5.20
N SER A 141 -9.47 -16.52 4.56
CA SER A 141 -8.83 -15.37 5.20
C SER A 141 -9.86 -14.42 5.78
#